data_f3c0e2502cbaaf5664d3bb9a59f46ffb
#
_entry.id   f3c0e2502cbaaf5664d3bb9a59f46ffb
#
_cell.length_a   1.000
_cell.length_b   1.000
_cell.length_c   1.000
_cell.angle_alpha   90.00
_cell.angle_beta   90.00
_cell.angle_gamma   90.00
#
_symmetry.space_group_name_H-M   'P 1'
#
loop_
_entity.id
_entity.type
_entity.pdbx_description
1 polymer ?
#
loop_
_entity_poly.entity_id
_entity_poly.type
_entity_poly.pdbx_seq_one_letter_code
_entity_poly.pdbx_strand_id
1 'polypeptide(L)'
;MNKIIHWAGRNSLGGLLLLAVVLIVVLPMSLELFRLNLVGKYLCYAFVALGLVMLWGYGGVLSLGQGVFFGLGGYGMAMFLKLEASDPITTRIQTTPGIPDFMDWNQITALPLWWKPFQSFPLTLALILTVPTLLAFIIGFAMFKRRVSGVYFAIITQAVSLILTVLIVGQQGFTGGVNGMTDLKTLLGWDTRTDSAKLILYFVTVGLLLASIVLCTWIQKSKLGTLLLAMRDKEDRVRFSGYDVAMFRVFAFCLAAFLAAVGGALFTLQVGFMSPSLVGIVPSIEMVIFAAVGGRMSLVGAVYGTLLVNYGKSVFSESFPDLWLFMMAAMFLGVVLAFPDGLAGLYTSRVQPLLVRLVHRVRQSRAAPAAPPSPPPVVASSTPSLLDT
;
A
#
# COMPACT_ATOMS: atom_id res chain seq x y z
N MET A 1 -23.31 14.57 8.73
CA MET A 1 -22.66 13.35 8.24
C MET A 1 -22.63 13.27 6.72
N ASN A 2 -23.77 13.44 6.00
CA ASN A 2 -23.79 13.37 4.51
C ASN A 2 -22.92 14.41 3.78
N LYS A 3 -22.78 15.65 4.29
CA LYS A 3 -21.92 16.67 3.68
C LYS A 3 -20.43 16.36 3.78
N ILE A 4 -19.98 15.71 4.85
CA ILE A 4 -18.59 15.30 5.06
C ILE A 4 -18.24 14.14 4.12
N ILE A 5 -19.16 13.17 3.94
CA ILE A 5 -18.99 12.03 3.02
C ILE A 5 -18.93 12.51 1.56
N HIS A 6 -19.79 13.47 1.17
CA HIS A 6 -19.78 14.02 -0.19
C HIS A 6 -18.55 14.85 -0.50
N TRP A 7 -18.00 15.53 0.52
CA TRP A 7 -16.80 16.35 0.39
C TRP A 7 -15.50 15.51 0.38
N ALA A 8 -15.41 14.49 1.24
CA ALA A 8 -14.31 13.51 1.21
C ALA A 8 -14.25 12.76 -0.12
N GLY A 9 -15.41 12.43 -0.74
CA GLY A 9 -15.47 11.78 -2.04
C GLY A 9 -14.92 12.64 -3.19
N ARG A 10 -15.18 13.95 -3.20
CA ARG A 10 -14.72 14.86 -4.27
C ARG A 10 -13.23 15.18 -4.16
N ASN A 11 -12.69 15.31 -2.95
CA ASN A 11 -11.27 15.56 -2.74
C ASN A 11 -10.41 14.29 -2.89
N SER A 12 -10.97 13.10 -2.59
CA SER A 12 -10.27 11.84 -2.83
C SER A 12 -10.09 11.57 -4.34
N LEU A 13 -11.03 11.97 -5.19
CA LEU A 13 -10.90 11.89 -6.65
C LEU A 13 -9.83 12.83 -7.19
N GLY A 14 -9.77 14.07 -6.70
CA GLY A 14 -8.74 15.03 -7.09
C GLY A 14 -7.33 14.58 -6.67
N GLY A 15 -7.19 14.06 -5.46
CA GLY A 15 -5.93 13.49 -4.97
C GLY A 15 -5.48 12.26 -5.76
N LEU A 16 -6.42 11.39 -6.15
CA LEU A 16 -6.12 10.22 -6.97
C LEU A 16 -5.70 10.61 -8.40
N LEU A 17 -6.40 11.58 -9.02
CA LEU A 17 -6.02 12.10 -10.33
C LEU A 17 -4.65 12.76 -10.30
N LEU A 18 -4.37 13.57 -9.28
CA LEU A 18 -3.06 14.21 -9.12
C LEU A 18 -1.96 13.15 -8.92
N LEU A 19 -2.20 12.14 -8.09
CA LEU A 19 -1.28 11.01 -7.92
C LEU A 19 -1.04 10.28 -9.24
N ALA A 20 -2.10 9.99 -10.00
CA ALA A 20 -2.00 9.32 -11.29
C ALA A 20 -1.17 10.14 -12.30
N VAL A 21 -1.40 11.45 -12.38
CA VAL A 21 -0.62 12.34 -13.25
C VAL A 21 0.84 12.38 -12.83
N VAL A 22 1.13 12.46 -11.54
CA VAL A 22 2.50 12.45 -11.02
C VAL A 22 3.21 11.14 -11.36
N LEU A 23 2.56 9.99 -11.13
CA LEU A 23 3.17 8.68 -11.37
C LEU A 23 3.30 8.34 -12.86
N ILE A 24 2.33 8.73 -13.70
CA ILE A 24 2.32 8.33 -15.12
C ILE A 24 3.09 9.33 -15.99
N VAL A 25 3.07 10.64 -15.67
CA VAL A 25 3.62 11.69 -16.53
C VAL A 25 4.85 12.34 -15.91
N VAL A 26 4.72 12.90 -14.71
CA VAL A 26 5.77 13.73 -14.12
C VAL A 26 7.03 12.93 -13.80
N LEU A 27 6.92 11.80 -13.13
CA LEU A 27 8.07 10.99 -12.73
C LEU A 27 8.82 10.39 -13.93
N PRO A 28 8.17 9.76 -14.92
CA PRO A 28 8.88 9.23 -16.08
C PRO A 28 9.55 10.29 -16.95
N MET A 29 9.02 11.54 -16.97
CA MET A 29 9.62 12.65 -17.73
C MET A 29 10.75 13.38 -16.99
N SER A 30 10.76 13.31 -15.64
CA SER A 30 11.70 14.06 -14.81
C SER A 30 12.86 13.23 -14.28
N LEU A 31 12.72 11.89 -14.24
CA LEU A 31 13.69 10.99 -13.65
C LEU A 31 14.40 10.14 -14.70
N GLU A 32 15.70 9.92 -14.49
CA GLU A 32 16.46 8.92 -15.24
C GLU A 32 15.95 7.50 -14.92
N LEU A 33 16.14 6.58 -15.85
CA LEU A 33 15.62 5.22 -15.77
C LEU A 33 16.03 4.48 -14.47
N PHE A 34 17.26 4.71 -14.00
CA PHE A 34 17.75 4.13 -12.74
C PHE A 34 16.89 4.61 -11.54
N ARG A 35 16.65 5.92 -11.44
CA ARG A 35 15.82 6.50 -10.38
C ARG A 35 14.35 6.10 -10.52
N LEU A 36 13.87 5.96 -11.74
CA LEU A 36 12.51 5.48 -12.03
C LEU A 36 12.32 4.04 -11.54
N ASN A 37 13.31 3.17 -11.74
CA ASN A 37 13.29 1.79 -11.23
C ASN A 37 13.27 1.75 -9.68
N LEU A 38 14.03 2.65 -9.03
CA LEU A 38 13.96 2.82 -7.57
C LEU A 38 12.55 3.22 -7.10
N VAL A 39 11.91 4.16 -7.81
CA VAL A 39 10.52 4.53 -7.52
C VAL A 39 9.58 3.34 -7.72
N GLY A 40 9.76 2.56 -8.79
CA GLY A 40 9.01 1.31 -9.03
C GLY A 40 9.11 0.35 -7.84
N LYS A 41 10.31 0.14 -7.31
CA LYS A 41 10.56 -0.63 -6.09
C LYS A 41 9.78 -0.07 -4.88
N TYR A 42 9.77 1.26 -4.68
CA TYR A 42 9.05 1.89 -3.58
C TYR A 42 7.54 1.74 -3.72
N LEU A 43 7.02 1.81 -4.95
CA LEU A 43 5.60 1.60 -5.24
C LEU A 43 5.12 0.18 -4.90
N CYS A 44 6.00 -0.83 -4.96
CA CYS A 44 5.67 -2.19 -4.52
C CYS A 44 5.33 -2.24 -3.02
N TYR A 45 6.01 -1.45 -2.19
CA TYR A 45 5.66 -1.32 -0.76
C TYR A 45 4.37 -0.53 -0.53
N ALA A 46 3.97 0.33 -1.47
CA ALA A 46 2.73 1.08 -1.36
C ALA A 46 1.49 0.17 -1.36
N PHE A 47 1.53 -1.00 -2.02
CA PHE A 47 0.46 -1.99 -1.92
C PHE A 47 0.24 -2.47 -0.48
N VAL A 48 1.33 -2.71 0.26
CA VAL A 48 1.26 -3.09 1.67
C VAL A 48 0.67 -1.96 2.51
N ALA A 49 1.11 -0.73 2.26
CA ALA A 49 0.60 0.44 2.96
C ALA A 49 -0.91 0.65 2.71
N LEU A 50 -1.41 0.40 1.48
CA LEU A 50 -2.85 0.41 1.17
C LEU A 50 -3.60 -0.66 1.96
N GLY A 51 -3.07 -1.88 2.03
CA GLY A 51 -3.62 -2.97 2.84
C GLY A 51 -3.69 -2.61 4.32
N LEU A 52 -2.64 -1.98 4.84
CA LEU A 52 -2.59 -1.50 6.24
C LEU A 52 -3.58 -0.36 6.50
N VAL A 53 -3.81 0.55 5.57
CA VAL A 53 -4.85 1.57 5.71
C VAL A 53 -6.23 0.91 5.86
N MET A 54 -6.52 -0.13 5.07
CA MET A 54 -7.80 -0.85 5.17
C MET A 54 -7.93 -1.63 6.48
N LEU A 55 -6.87 -2.29 6.92
CA LEU A 55 -6.86 -3.12 8.12
C LEU A 55 -6.78 -2.27 9.40
N TRP A 56 -5.80 -1.37 9.48
CA TRP A 56 -5.55 -0.56 10.67
C TRP A 56 -6.41 0.70 10.71
N GLY A 57 -6.44 1.46 9.61
CA GLY A 57 -7.19 2.70 9.52
C GLY A 57 -8.71 2.50 9.66
N TYR A 58 -9.25 1.58 8.89
CA TYR A 58 -10.69 1.29 8.86
C TYR A 58 -11.09 0.15 9.81
N GLY A 59 -10.34 -0.95 9.81
CA GLY A 59 -10.64 -2.13 10.64
C GLY A 59 -10.25 -2.00 12.11
N GLY A 60 -9.40 -1.02 12.47
CA GLY A 60 -8.96 -0.79 13.84
C GLY A 60 -7.98 -1.83 14.38
N VAL A 61 -7.38 -2.66 13.51
CA VAL A 61 -6.47 -3.75 13.89
C VAL A 61 -5.10 -3.53 13.24
N LEU A 62 -4.06 -3.44 14.04
CA LEU A 62 -2.69 -3.29 13.57
C LEU A 62 -2.02 -4.66 13.42
N SER A 63 -1.53 -4.99 12.23
CA SER A 63 -0.69 -6.16 11.96
C SER A 63 0.76 -5.72 11.77
N LEU A 64 1.68 -6.36 12.51
CA LEU A 64 3.13 -6.18 12.38
C LEU A 64 3.79 -7.32 11.58
N GLY A 65 3.01 -8.14 10.90
CA GLY A 65 3.50 -9.29 10.14
C GLY A 65 3.18 -9.24 8.65
N GLN A 66 3.02 -8.06 8.06
CA GLN A 66 2.70 -7.94 6.62
C GLN A 66 3.84 -8.42 5.73
N GLY A 67 5.08 -8.43 6.22
CA GLY A 67 6.23 -9.02 5.53
C GLY A 67 6.04 -10.49 5.16
N VAL A 68 5.25 -11.26 5.94
CA VAL A 68 4.90 -12.66 5.63
C VAL A 68 4.21 -12.76 4.26
N PHE A 69 3.17 -11.96 4.06
CA PHE A 69 2.36 -12.02 2.84
C PHE A 69 3.09 -11.42 1.65
N PHE A 70 3.83 -10.35 1.88
CA PHE A 70 4.74 -9.76 0.90
C PHE A 70 5.81 -10.78 0.49
N GLY A 71 6.42 -11.45 1.47
CA GLY A 71 7.42 -12.48 1.24
C GLY A 71 6.89 -13.67 0.45
N LEU A 72 5.75 -14.22 0.84
CA LEU A 72 5.13 -15.35 0.13
C LEU A 72 4.80 -15.00 -1.33
N GLY A 73 4.27 -13.80 -1.59
CA GLY A 73 4.04 -13.33 -2.94
C GLY A 73 5.32 -13.19 -3.75
N GLY A 74 6.36 -12.61 -3.12
CA GLY A 74 7.69 -12.45 -3.73
C GLY A 74 8.39 -13.78 -4.01
N TYR A 75 8.39 -14.71 -3.06
CA TYR A 75 8.98 -16.05 -3.24
C TYR A 75 8.25 -16.88 -4.29
N GLY A 76 6.92 -16.77 -4.38
CA GLY A 76 6.14 -17.41 -5.45
C GLY A 76 6.55 -16.93 -6.84
N MET A 77 6.69 -15.63 -7.02
CA MET A 77 7.17 -15.05 -8.29
C MET A 77 8.65 -15.39 -8.54
N ALA A 78 9.49 -15.31 -7.51
CA ALA A 78 10.90 -15.66 -7.61
C ALA A 78 11.11 -17.11 -8.07
N MET A 79 10.30 -18.04 -7.54
CA MET A 79 10.38 -19.44 -7.91
C MET A 79 9.98 -19.67 -9.36
N PHE A 80 8.93 -19.00 -9.85
CA PHE A 80 8.56 -19.06 -11.27
C PHE A 80 9.72 -18.61 -12.17
N LEU A 81 10.29 -17.42 -11.91
CA LEU A 81 11.40 -16.87 -12.70
C LEU A 81 12.64 -17.78 -12.64
N LYS A 82 12.90 -18.37 -11.48
CA LYS A 82 14.04 -19.27 -11.30
C LYS A 82 13.86 -20.59 -12.05
N LEU A 83 12.64 -21.16 -12.04
CA LEU A 83 12.32 -22.37 -12.82
C LEU A 83 12.37 -22.11 -14.33
N GLU A 84 11.90 -20.94 -14.79
CA GLU A 84 12.00 -20.54 -16.19
C GLU A 84 13.46 -20.43 -16.66
N ALA A 85 14.35 -19.85 -15.81
CA ALA A 85 15.77 -19.73 -16.10
C ALA A 85 16.53 -21.06 -16.03
N SER A 86 15.94 -22.11 -15.41
CA SER A 86 16.55 -23.42 -15.20
C SER A 86 16.18 -24.42 -16.29
N ASP A 87 16.16 -24.01 -17.56
CA ASP A 87 15.99 -24.90 -18.70
C ASP A 87 17.15 -25.90 -18.76
N PRO A 88 16.91 -27.21 -19.05
CA PRO A 88 17.96 -28.20 -19.24
C PRO A 88 19.08 -27.82 -20.23
N ILE A 89 18.77 -26.95 -21.20
CA ILE A 89 19.75 -26.45 -22.18
C ILE A 89 20.71 -25.45 -21.56
N THR A 90 20.23 -24.57 -20.70
CA THR A 90 21.01 -23.50 -20.04
C THR A 90 21.78 -24.01 -18.84
N THR A 91 21.31 -25.09 -18.20
CA THR A 91 21.86 -25.68 -16.97
C THR A 91 22.70 -26.96 -17.24
N ARG A 92 23.21 -27.19 -18.44
CA ARG A 92 24.01 -28.38 -18.83
C ARG A 92 25.24 -28.65 -17.97
N ILE A 93 25.76 -27.61 -17.32
CA ILE A 93 27.02 -27.69 -16.50
C ILE A 93 26.67 -28.14 -15.06
N GLN A 94 25.40 -28.13 -14.67
CA GLN A 94 24.96 -28.56 -13.34
C GLN A 94 24.92 -30.08 -13.24
N THR A 95 25.01 -30.59 -12.02
CA THR A 95 24.92 -32.03 -11.75
C THR A 95 23.59 -32.59 -12.14
N THR A 96 22.52 -31.79 -11.95
CA THR A 96 21.12 -32.12 -12.33
C THR A 96 20.54 -31.03 -13.22
N PRO A 97 20.64 -31.16 -14.57
CA PRO A 97 20.08 -30.17 -15.49
C PRO A 97 18.56 -30.02 -15.32
N GLY A 98 18.06 -28.79 -15.44
CA GLY A 98 16.61 -28.49 -15.33
C GLY A 98 16.13 -28.18 -13.91
N ILE A 99 17.03 -28.08 -12.93
CA ILE A 99 16.74 -27.72 -11.55
C ILE A 99 17.38 -26.38 -11.20
N PRO A 100 16.79 -25.53 -10.34
CA PRO A 100 17.40 -24.32 -9.84
C PRO A 100 18.79 -24.56 -9.22
N ASP A 101 19.73 -23.65 -9.46
CA ASP A 101 21.15 -23.73 -9.01
C ASP A 101 21.28 -23.96 -7.50
N PHE A 102 20.48 -23.25 -6.67
CA PHE A 102 20.53 -23.42 -5.22
C PHE A 102 20.03 -24.82 -4.77
N MET A 103 19.18 -25.49 -5.54
CA MET A 103 18.76 -26.86 -5.29
C MET A 103 19.87 -27.84 -5.67
N ASP A 104 20.50 -27.67 -6.83
CA ASP A 104 21.61 -28.48 -7.29
C ASP A 104 22.79 -28.42 -6.32
N TRP A 105 23.17 -27.22 -5.84
CA TRP A 105 24.20 -27.05 -4.81
C TRP A 105 23.90 -27.74 -3.48
N ASN A 106 22.64 -27.94 -3.15
CA ASN A 106 22.20 -28.67 -1.97
C ASN A 106 21.87 -30.15 -2.27
N GLN A 107 22.32 -30.67 -3.42
CA GLN A 107 22.17 -32.09 -3.83
C GLN A 107 20.72 -32.55 -3.94
N ILE A 108 19.79 -31.66 -4.23
CA ILE A 108 18.38 -31.98 -4.49
C ILE A 108 18.27 -32.40 -5.96
N THR A 109 17.91 -33.63 -6.21
CA THR A 109 17.85 -34.22 -7.57
C THR A 109 16.47 -34.15 -8.22
N ALA A 110 15.44 -33.79 -7.47
CA ALA A 110 14.07 -33.70 -7.99
C ALA A 110 13.34 -32.48 -7.46
N LEU A 111 12.56 -31.82 -8.33
CA LEU A 111 11.73 -30.68 -7.93
C LEU A 111 10.62 -31.12 -6.96
N PRO A 112 10.52 -30.55 -5.74
CA PRO A 112 9.48 -30.86 -4.78
C PRO A 112 8.07 -30.63 -5.33
N LEU A 113 7.10 -31.43 -4.87
CA LEU A 113 5.71 -31.36 -5.32
C LEU A 113 5.08 -29.98 -5.17
N TRP A 114 5.42 -29.25 -4.09
CA TRP A 114 4.88 -27.91 -3.83
C TRP A 114 5.46 -26.80 -4.73
N TRP A 115 6.62 -27.05 -5.40
CA TRP A 115 7.19 -26.13 -6.37
C TRP A 115 6.78 -26.43 -7.82
N LYS A 116 6.30 -27.64 -8.14
CA LYS A 116 5.84 -28.01 -9.49
C LYS A 116 4.78 -27.07 -10.07
N PRO A 117 3.77 -26.61 -9.29
CA PRO A 117 2.75 -25.68 -9.81
C PRO A 117 3.32 -24.36 -10.33
N PHE A 118 4.49 -23.93 -9.83
CA PHE A 118 5.16 -22.70 -10.24
C PHE A 118 5.89 -22.77 -11.59
N GLN A 119 5.82 -23.89 -12.30
CA GLN A 119 6.28 -24.01 -13.68
C GLN A 119 5.33 -23.33 -14.69
N SER A 120 4.08 -23.08 -14.30
CA SER A 120 3.07 -22.44 -15.15
C SER A 120 2.76 -21.03 -14.65
N PHE A 121 2.90 -20.01 -15.52
CA PHE A 121 2.65 -18.60 -15.14
C PHE A 121 1.23 -18.33 -14.63
N PRO A 122 0.14 -18.79 -15.30
CA PRO A 122 -1.21 -18.57 -14.80
C PRO A 122 -1.45 -19.20 -13.41
N LEU A 123 -0.90 -20.41 -13.19
CA LEU A 123 -1.03 -21.11 -11.91
C LEU A 123 -0.21 -20.41 -10.82
N THR A 124 0.98 -19.89 -11.17
CA THR A 124 1.80 -19.07 -10.29
C THR A 124 1.06 -17.83 -9.82
N LEU A 125 0.43 -17.09 -10.75
CA LEU A 125 -0.37 -15.91 -10.39
C LEU A 125 -1.53 -16.29 -9.46
N ALA A 126 -2.24 -17.39 -9.75
CA ALA A 126 -3.31 -17.86 -8.88
C ALA A 126 -2.79 -18.21 -7.47
N LEU A 127 -1.64 -18.87 -7.35
CA LEU A 127 -1.04 -19.24 -6.07
C LEU A 127 -0.49 -18.04 -5.30
N ILE A 128 0.12 -17.08 -5.96
CA ILE A 128 0.58 -15.82 -5.35
C ILE A 128 -0.57 -15.09 -4.66
N LEU A 129 -1.76 -15.12 -5.26
CA LEU A 129 -2.94 -14.45 -4.69
C LEU A 129 -3.64 -15.30 -3.64
N THR A 130 -3.73 -16.62 -3.85
CA THR A 130 -4.53 -17.51 -2.99
C THR A 130 -3.79 -17.98 -1.75
N VAL A 131 -2.50 -18.36 -1.85
CA VAL A 131 -1.75 -18.93 -0.71
C VAL A 131 -1.57 -17.92 0.43
N PRO A 132 -1.09 -16.69 0.21
CA PRO A 132 -0.99 -15.69 1.27
C PRO A 132 -2.35 -15.28 1.85
N THR A 133 -3.37 -15.18 0.99
CA THR A 133 -4.74 -14.84 1.41
C THR A 133 -5.37 -15.96 2.25
N LEU A 134 -5.16 -17.22 1.87
CA LEU A 134 -5.63 -18.38 2.63
C LEU A 134 -4.92 -18.46 4.00
N LEU A 135 -3.60 -18.22 4.03
CA LEU A 135 -2.85 -18.16 5.29
C LEU A 135 -3.39 -17.04 6.19
N ALA A 136 -3.65 -15.86 5.63
CA ALA A 136 -4.27 -14.76 6.34
C ALA A 136 -5.68 -15.14 6.87
N PHE A 137 -6.47 -15.85 6.06
CA PHE A 137 -7.78 -16.32 6.48
C PHE A 137 -7.67 -17.27 7.68
N ILE A 138 -6.78 -18.27 7.63
CA ILE A 138 -6.60 -19.26 8.71
C ILE A 138 -6.17 -18.54 10.00
N ILE A 139 -5.14 -17.69 9.94
CA ILE A 139 -4.63 -16.97 11.10
C ILE A 139 -5.69 -16.00 11.62
N GLY A 140 -6.27 -15.19 10.75
CA GLY A 140 -7.28 -14.19 11.12
C GLY A 140 -8.53 -14.83 11.71
N PHE A 141 -9.03 -15.92 11.10
CA PHE A 141 -10.18 -16.64 11.62
C PHE A 141 -9.91 -17.23 13.00
N ALA A 142 -8.76 -17.90 13.19
CA ALA A 142 -8.39 -18.49 14.48
C ALA A 142 -8.30 -17.42 15.60
N MET A 143 -7.76 -16.24 15.28
CA MET A 143 -7.53 -15.17 16.24
C MET A 143 -8.79 -14.36 16.54
N PHE A 144 -9.47 -13.86 15.50
CA PHE A 144 -10.63 -12.98 15.70
C PHE A 144 -11.85 -13.71 16.26
N LYS A 145 -12.05 -14.99 15.94
CA LYS A 145 -13.09 -15.82 16.56
C LYS A 145 -12.82 -16.03 18.08
N ARG A 146 -11.57 -16.07 18.48
CA ARG A 146 -11.16 -16.12 19.92
C ARG A 146 -11.06 -14.74 20.55
N ARG A 147 -11.52 -13.67 19.86
CA ARG A 147 -11.52 -12.27 20.33
C ARG A 147 -10.12 -11.74 20.64
N VAL A 148 -9.08 -12.28 20.01
CA VAL A 148 -7.73 -11.72 20.09
C VAL A 148 -7.69 -10.45 19.23
N SER A 149 -7.38 -9.31 19.84
CA SER A 149 -7.34 -8.02 19.19
C SER A 149 -6.28 -7.10 19.82
N GLY A 150 -6.09 -5.92 19.22
CA GLY A 150 -5.16 -4.92 19.74
C GLY A 150 -3.70 -5.40 19.71
N VAL A 151 -2.98 -5.17 20.81
CA VAL A 151 -1.54 -5.44 20.91
C VAL A 151 -1.21 -6.92 20.76
N TYR A 152 -2.05 -7.82 21.29
CA TYR A 152 -1.82 -9.27 21.18
C TYR A 152 -1.84 -9.74 19.72
N PHE A 153 -2.74 -9.21 18.90
CA PHE A 153 -2.78 -9.52 17.47
C PHE A 153 -1.48 -9.07 16.78
N ALA A 154 -1.01 -7.86 17.09
CA ALA A 154 0.22 -7.31 16.52
C ALA A 154 1.44 -8.18 16.88
N ILE A 155 1.58 -8.60 18.14
CA ILE A 155 2.69 -9.46 18.59
C ILE A 155 2.64 -10.84 17.91
N ILE A 156 1.46 -11.45 17.80
CA ILE A 156 1.33 -12.78 17.18
C ILE A 156 1.64 -12.70 15.69
N THR A 157 1.17 -11.68 14.97
CA THR A 157 1.51 -11.50 13.54
C THR A 157 3.00 -11.25 13.33
N GLN A 158 3.67 -10.57 14.27
CA GLN A 158 5.11 -10.39 14.27
C GLN A 158 5.86 -11.71 14.49
N ALA A 159 5.38 -12.54 15.42
CA ALA A 159 5.93 -13.87 15.66
C ALA A 159 5.80 -14.78 14.41
N VAL A 160 4.67 -14.72 13.70
CA VAL A 160 4.48 -15.45 12.43
C VAL A 160 5.52 -15.00 11.39
N SER A 161 5.84 -13.71 11.33
CA SER A 161 6.88 -13.18 10.44
C SER A 161 8.26 -13.75 10.78
N LEU A 162 8.60 -13.82 12.05
CA LEU A 162 9.85 -14.43 12.51
C LEU A 162 9.91 -15.93 12.16
N ILE A 163 8.84 -16.67 12.46
CA ILE A 163 8.74 -18.10 12.17
C ILE A 163 8.95 -18.36 10.68
N LEU A 164 8.27 -17.61 9.80
CA LEU A 164 8.42 -17.80 8.36
C LEU A 164 9.86 -17.47 7.92
N THR A 165 10.48 -16.42 8.45
CA THR A 165 11.86 -16.07 8.14
C THR A 165 12.82 -17.20 8.54
N VAL A 166 12.66 -17.77 9.75
CA VAL A 166 13.48 -18.89 10.23
C VAL A 166 13.26 -20.15 9.38
N LEU A 167 12.02 -20.43 8.97
CA LEU A 167 11.70 -21.55 8.08
C LEU A 167 12.38 -21.39 6.72
N ILE A 168 12.32 -20.19 6.12
CA ILE A 168 12.96 -19.91 4.83
C ILE A 168 14.48 -20.09 4.95
N VAL A 169 15.09 -19.50 5.98
CA VAL A 169 16.55 -19.61 6.21
C VAL A 169 16.97 -21.07 6.47
N GLY A 170 16.20 -21.81 7.27
CA GLY A 170 16.50 -23.20 7.62
C GLY A 170 16.33 -24.19 6.48
N GLN A 171 15.47 -23.88 5.52
CA GLN A 171 15.20 -24.74 4.35
C GLN A 171 16.02 -24.31 3.12
N GLN A 172 17.33 -24.16 3.28
CA GLN A 172 18.23 -23.61 2.27
C GLN A 172 18.09 -24.28 0.90
N GLY A 173 18.00 -25.60 0.85
CA GLY A 173 17.86 -26.35 -0.40
C GLY A 173 16.57 -26.08 -1.16
N PHE A 174 15.51 -25.58 -0.49
CA PHE A 174 14.19 -25.38 -1.11
C PHE A 174 13.83 -23.90 -1.34
N THR A 175 14.53 -22.98 -0.69
CA THR A 175 14.18 -21.54 -0.66
C THR A 175 15.35 -20.62 -0.97
N GLY A 176 16.57 -21.16 -1.17
CA GLY A 176 17.78 -20.39 -1.30
C GLY A 176 18.40 -19.92 0.03
N GLY A 177 17.83 -20.28 1.18
CA GLY A 177 18.36 -20.00 2.51
C GLY A 177 18.54 -18.52 2.80
N VAL A 178 19.67 -18.15 3.45
CA VAL A 178 19.97 -16.77 3.86
C VAL A 178 20.08 -15.82 2.66
N ASN A 179 20.65 -16.30 1.54
CA ASN A 179 20.82 -15.49 0.33
C ASN A 179 19.51 -15.28 -0.41
N GLY A 180 18.53 -16.18 -0.21
CA GLY A 180 17.28 -16.16 -0.94
C GLY A 180 17.44 -16.57 -2.41
N MET A 181 16.49 -16.17 -3.24
CA MET A 181 16.50 -16.41 -4.68
C MET A 181 17.03 -15.18 -5.41
N THR A 182 18.16 -15.32 -6.06
CA THR A 182 18.86 -14.26 -6.79
C THR A 182 18.95 -14.58 -8.27
N ASP A 183 19.39 -13.60 -9.06
CA ASP A 183 19.66 -13.76 -10.50
C ASP A 183 18.40 -14.08 -11.33
N LEU A 184 17.30 -13.40 -11.01
CA LEU A 184 16.00 -13.51 -11.69
C LEU A 184 16.00 -12.58 -12.90
N LYS A 185 16.17 -13.14 -14.10
CA LYS A 185 16.48 -12.36 -15.32
C LYS A 185 15.37 -12.40 -16.35
N THR A 186 14.62 -13.50 -16.44
CA THR A 186 13.71 -13.78 -17.54
C THR A 186 12.27 -13.89 -17.04
N LEU A 187 11.34 -13.26 -17.74
CA LEU A 187 9.90 -13.39 -17.54
C LEU A 187 9.24 -13.72 -18.88
N LEU A 188 8.72 -14.93 -19.02
CA LEU A 188 8.10 -15.43 -20.27
C LEU A 188 9.02 -15.28 -21.49
N GLY A 189 10.30 -15.61 -21.32
CA GLY A 189 11.34 -15.47 -22.33
C GLY A 189 11.85 -14.04 -22.52
N TRP A 190 11.35 -13.07 -21.75
CA TRP A 190 11.74 -11.67 -21.85
C TRP A 190 12.82 -11.32 -20.81
N ASP A 191 13.92 -10.72 -21.22
CA ASP A 191 14.94 -10.24 -20.30
C ASP A 191 14.44 -8.99 -19.55
N THR A 192 14.23 -9.12 -18.24
CA THR A 192 13.74 -8.05 -17.35
C THR A 192 14.78 -6.96 -17.09
N ARG A 193 16.03 -7.15 -17.50
CA ARG A 193 17.13 -6.18 -17.30
C ARG A 193 17.17 -5.10 -18.37
N THR A 194 16.49 -5.31 -19.51
CA THR A 194 16.43 -4.32 -20.59
C THR A 194 15.73 -3.05 -20.13
N ASP A 195 16.13 -1.92 -20.67
CA ASP A 195 15.57 -0.62 -20.30
C ASP A 195 14.08 -0.51 -20.64
N SER A 196 13.66 -1.12 -21.75
CA SER A 196 12.26 -1.22 -22.14
C SER A 196 11.44 -2.08 -21.15
N ALA A 197 12.01 -3.21 -20.67
CA ALA A 197 11.34 -4.06 -19.70
C ALA A 197 11.16 -3.36 -18.35
N LYS A 198 12.18 -2.66 -17.86
CA LYS A 198 12.09 -1.86 -16.62
C LYS A 198 11.00 -0.80 -16.71
N LEU A 199 10.91 -0.11 -17.85
CA LEU A 199 9.86 0.90 -18.08
C LEU A 199 8.45 0.29 -18.09
N ILE A 200 8.29 -0.85 -18.77
CA ILE A 200 7.01 -1.57 -18.80
C ILE A 200 6.62 -2.07 -17.41
N LEU A 201 7.55 -2.68 -16.67
CA LEU A 201 7.32 -3.13 -15.30
C LEU A 201 6.92 -1.97 -14.38
N TYR A 202 7.54 -0.79 -14.56
CA TYR A 202 7.13 0.41 -13.83
C TYR A 202 5.68 0.77 -14.12
N PHE A 203 5.27 0.87 -15.40
CA PHE A 203 3.88 1.20 -15.76
C PHE A 203 2.88 0.13 -15.33
N VAL A 204 3.24 -1.15 -15.38
CA VAL A 204 2.41 -2.25 -14.84
C VAL A 204 2.21 -2.07 -13.34
N THR A 205 3.28 -1.77 -12.61
CA THR A 205 3.22 -1.52 -11.16
C THR A 205 2.33 -0.32 -10.84
N VAL A 206 2.47 0.79 -11.56
CA VAL A 206 1.63 1.99 -11.41
C VAL A 206 0.17 1.67 -11.73
N GLY A 207 -0.10 0.97 -12.84
CA GLY A 207 -1.46 0.60 -13.25
C GLY A 207 -2.16 -0.28 -12.21
N LEU A 208 -1.49 -1.32 -11.71
CA LEU A 208 -2.01 -2.19 -10.66
C LEU A 208 -2.19 -1.45 -9.32
N LEU A 209 -1.28 -0.52 -8.98
CA LEU A 209 -1.41 0.31 -7.78
C LEU A 209 -2.64 1.21 -7.85
N LEU A 210 -2.86 1.89 -8.96
CA LEU A 210 -4.04 2.72 -9.18
C LEU A 210 -5.33 1.89 -9.14
N ALA A 211 -5.34 0.71 -9.76
CA ALA A 211 -6.44 -0.23 -9.68
C ALA A 211 -6.72 -0.67 -8.23
N SER A 212 -5.66 -0.93 -7.44
CA SER A 212 -5.77 -1.26 -6.01
C SER A 212 -6.34 -0.10 -5.18
N ILE A 213 -5.96 1.14 -5.48
CA ILE A 213 -6.53 2.32 -4.83
C ILE A 213 -8.01 2.46 -5.17
N VAL A 214 -8.40 2.25 -6.43
CA VAL A 214 -9.80 2.27 -6.86
C VAL A 214 -10.60 1.18 -6.14
N LEU A 215 -10.09 -0.05 -6.08
CA LEU A 215 -10.69 -1.17 -5.35
C LEU A 215 -10.89 -0.82 -3.86
N CYS A 216 -9.86 -0.35 -3.18
CA CYS A 216 -9.94 0.05 -1.78
C CYS A 216 -10.94 1.19 -1.57
N THR A 217 -10.95 2.19 -2.47
CA THR A 217 -11.91 3.30 -2.42
C THR A 217 -13.35 2.81 -2.62
N TRP A 218 -13.56 1.84 -3.51
CA TRP A 218 -14.87 1.22 -3.72
C TRP A 218 -15.34 0.48 -2.46
N ILE A 219 -14.46 -0.29 -1.82
CA ILE A 219 -14.76 -0.98 -0.55
C ILE A 219 -15.07 0.04 0.56
N GLN A 220 -14.29 1.14 0.67
CA GLN A 220 -14.52 2.19 1.66
C GLN A 220 -15.90 2.86 1.52
N LYS A 221 -16.36 3.04 0.29
CA LYS A 221 -17.69 3.65 -0.01
C LYS A 221 -18.85 2.66 0.14
N SER A 222 -18.58 1.37 0.21
CA SER A 222 -19.58 0.32 0.36
C SER A 222 -20.09 0.22 1.81
N LYS A 223 -21.11 -0.61 2.02
CA LYS A 223 -21.60 -0.96 3.37
C LYS A 223 -20.51 -1.60 4.24
N LEU A 224 -19.57 -2.33 3.62
CA LEU A 224 -18.42 -2.92 4.29
C LEU A 224 -17.52 -1.86 4.92
N GLY A 225 -17.17 -0.80 4.18
CA GLY A 225 -16.33 0.28 4.70
C GLY A 225 -16.97 1.02 5.87
N THR A 226 -18.28 1.29 5.81
CA THR A 226 -19.02 1.90 6.92
C THR A 226 -19.08 0.99 8.15
N LEU A 227 -19.24 -0.32 7.97
CA LEU A 227 -19.22 -1.29 9.06
C LEU A 227 -17.84 -1.39 9.71
N LEU A 228 -16.76 -1.47 8.91
CA LEU A 228 -15.39 -1.49 9.43
C LEU A 228 -15.11 -0.25 10.31
N LEU A 229 -15.53 0.92 9.86
CA LEU A 229 -15.35 2.16 10.62
C LEU A 229 -16.18 2.16 11.92
N ALA A 230 -17.43 1.70 11.85
CA ALA A 230 -18.29 1.57 13.02
C ALA A 230 -17.74 0.59 14.06
N MET A 231 -17.17 -0.54 13.61
CA MET A 231 -16.50 -1.53 14.48
C MET A 231 -15.26 -0.98 15.15
N ARG A 232 -14.46 -0.19 14.44
CA ARG A 232 -13.28 0.48 15.00
C ARG A 232 -13.66 1.43 16.14
N ASP A 233 -14.73 2.20 15.96
CA ASP A 233 -15.12 3.23 16.93
C ASP A 233 -15.88 2.64 18.13
N LYS A 234 -16.82 1.70 17.91
CA LYS A 234 -17.64 1.07 18.95
C LYS A 234 -18.03 -0.36 18.55
N GLU A 235 -17.13 -1.32 18.79
CA GLU A 235 -17.31 -2.73 18.46
C GLU A 235 -18.58 -3.35 19.03
N ASP A 236 -18.87 -3.08 20.32
CA ASP A 236 -20.01 -3.67 21.00
C ASP A 236 -21.35 -3.28 20.39
N ARG A 237 -21.49 -2.03 19.92
CA ARG A 237 -22.74 -1.58 19.27
C ARG A 237 -23.00 -2.33 17.96
N VAL A 238 -21.96 -2.59 17.17
CA VAL A 238 -22.09 -3.35 15.92
C VAL A 238 -22.44 -4.81 16.21
N ARG A 239 -21.84 -5.39 17.27
CA ARG A 239 -22.14 -6.75 17.72
C ARG A 239 -23.59 -6.90 18.19
N PHE A 240 -24.11 -5.94 18.98
CA PHE A 240 -25.52 -5.92 19.41
C PHE A 240 -26.49 -5.77 18.23
N SER A 241 -26.06 -5.20 17.11
CA SER A 241 -26.86 -5.11 15.88
C SER A 241 -26.84 -6.42 15.06
N GLY A 242 -26.27 -7.52 15.57
CA GLY A 242 -26.30 -8.83 14.97
C GLY A 242 -25.20 -9.11 13.91
N TYR A 243 -24.23 -8.22 13.74
CA TYR A 243 -23.12 -8.44 12.80
C TYR A 243 -21.99 -9.27 13.42
N ASP A 244 -21.43 -10.21 12.64
CA ASP A 244 -20.23 -10.97 13.04
C ASP A 244 -18.95 -10.14 12.82
N VAL A 245 -18.56 -9.38 13.83
CA VAL A 245 -17.36 -8.51 13.82
C VAL A 245 -16.09 -9.27 13.45
N ALA A 246 -15.98 -10.54 13.85
CA ALA A 246 -14.79 -11.34 13.56
C ALA A 246 -14.60 -11.55 12.06
N MET A 247 -15.67 -11.89 11.33
CA MET A 247 -15.60 -12.12 9.88
C MET A 247 -15.24 -10.86 9.08
N PHE A 248 -15.71 -9.69 9.51
CA PHE A 248 -15.32 -8.41 8.86
C PHE A 248 -13.84 -8.08 9.08
N ARG A 249 -13.29 -8.38 10.26
CA ARG A 249 -11.85 -8.23 10.51
C ARG A 249 -11.02 -9.24 9.71
N VAL A 250 -11.49 -10.50 9.62
CA VAL A 250 -10.87 -11.52 8.76
C VAL A 250 -10.80 -11.03 7.32
N PHE A 251 -11.91 -10.51 6.79
CA PHE A 251 -11.95 -9.95 5.43
C PHE A 251 -10.93 -8.81 5.24
N ALA A 252 -10.86 -7.84 6.17
CA ALA A 252 -9.89 -6.75 6.08
C ALA A 252 -8.44 -7.25 6.13
N PHE A 253 -8.17 -8.28 6.94
CA PHE A 253 -6.85 -8.92 7.03
C PHE A 253 -6.49 -9.68 5.75
N CYS A 254 -7.43 -10.44 5.19
CA CYS A 254 -7.24 -11.11 3.90
C CYS A 254 -7.00 -10.13 2.75
N LEU A 255 -7.73 -9.00 2.73
CA LEU A 255 -7.50 -7.94 1.74
C LEU A 255 -6.10 -7.33 1.87
N ALA A 256 -5.64 -7.08 3.10
CA ALA A 256 -4.30 -6.57 3.35
C ALA A 256 -3.22 -7.57 2.92
N ALA A 257 -3.42 -8.87 3.19
CA ALA A 257 -2.51 -9.94 2.75
C ALA A 257 -2.48 -10.08 1.23
N PHE A 258 -3.63 -10.01 0.57
CA PHE A 258 -3.75 -10.04 -0.89
C PHE A 258 -2.94 -8.90 -1.53
N LEU A 259 -3.13 -7.66 -1.06
CA LEU A 259 -2.40 -6.50 -1.57
C LEU A 259 -0.89 -6.62 -1.28
N ALA A 260 -0.51 -7.11 -0.11
CA ALA A 260 0.89 -7.34 0.23
C ALA A 260 1.54 -8.38 -0.69
N ALA A 261 0.83 -9.46 -1.01
CA ALA A 261 1.33 -10.50 -1.93
C ALA A 261 1.53 -9.97 -3.35
N VAL A 262 0.61 -9.16 -3.86
CA VAL A 262 0.76 -8.47 -5.15
C VAL A 262 2.00 -7.57 -5.13
N GLY A 263 2.17 -6.77 -4.06
CA GLY A 263 3.34 -5.92 -3.87
C GLY A 263 4.65 -6.72 -3.86
N GLY A 264 4.68 -7.87 -3.17
CA GLY A 264 5.85 -8.76 -3.11
C GLY A 264 6.21 -9.36 -4.47
N ALA A 265 5.23 -9.83 -5.23
CA ALA A 265 5.44 -10.35 -6.57
C ALA A 265 6.01 -9.29 -7.52
N LEU A 266 5.44 -8.08 -7.51
CA LEU A 266 5.93 -6.95 -8.31
C LEU A 266 7.31 -6.49 -7.87
N PHE A 267 7.60 -6.53 -6.56
CA PHE A 267 8.93 -6.21 -6.03
C PHE A 267 10.00 -7.15 -6.60
N THR A 268 9.72 -8.45 -6.63
CA THR A 268 10.62 -9.45 -7.20
C THR A 268 10.91 -9.18 -8.68
N LEU A 269 9.90 -8.78 -9.46
CA LEU A 269 10.07 -8.41 -10.87
C LEU A 269 10.89 -7.11 -11.04
N GLN A 270 10.71 -6.12 -10.17
CA GLN A 270 11.42 -4.83 -10.24
C GLN A 270 12.88 -4.95 -9.83
N VAL A 271 13.17 -5.80 -8.84
CA VAL A 271 14.51 -5.86 -8.21
C VAL A 271 15.34 -7.03 -8.72
N GLY A 272 14.70 -8.10 -9.18
CA GLY A 272 15.38 -9.29 -9.69
C GLY A 272 15.92 -10.21 -8.60
N PHE A 273 15.51 -10.03 -7.34
CA PHE A 273 15.82 -10.95 -6.24
C PHE A 273 14.77 -10.93 -5.13
N MET A 274 14.74 -12.00 -4.33
CA MET A 274 13.91 -12.10 -3.14
C MET A 274 14.66 -12.79 -2.01
N SER A 275 14.74 -12.13 -0.85
CA SER A 275 15.54 -12.57 0.30
C SER A 275 14.68 -12.68 1.57
N PRO A 276 15.01 -13.59 2.52
CA PRO A 276 14.34 -13.69 3.82
C PRO A 276 14.40 -12.39 4.63
N SER A 277 15.44 -11.57 4.40
CA SER A 277 15.59 -10.26 5.06
C SER A 277 14.42 -9.31 4.78
N LEU A 278 13.65 -9.52 3.69
CA LEU A 278 12.47 -8.74 3.32
C LEU A 278 11.18 -9.25 3.96
N VAL A 279 11.20 -10.45 4.55
CA VAL A 279 10.04 -11.12 5.19
C VAL A 279 9.98 -10.82 6.68
N GLY A 280 11.13 -10.55 7.30
CA GLY A 280 11.33 -10.48 8.74
C GLY A 280 10.60 -9.36 9.48
N ILE A 281 10.95 -9.22 10.75
CA ILE A 281 10.35 -8.25 11.69
C ILE A 281 10.63 -6.81 11.24
N VAL A 282 11.88 -6.50 10.90
CA VAL A 282 12.30 -5.13 10.57
C VAL A 282 11.55 -4.58 9.36
N PRO A 283 11.51 -5.25 8.19
CA PRO A 283 10.74 -4.76 7.05
C PRO A 283 9.22 -4.72 7.32
N SER A 284 8.68 -5.64 8.14
CA SER A 284 7.28 -5.60 8.54
C SER A 284 6.94 -4.33 9.33
N ILE A 285 7.82 -3.89 10.22
CA ILE A 285 7.66 -2.63 10.95
C ILE A 285 7.83 -1.43 10.01
N GLU A 286 8.82 -1.45 9.10
CA GLU A 286 8.99 -0.40 8.09
C GLU A 286 7.72 -0.19 7.26
N MET A 287 7.06 -1.28 6.86
CA MET A 287 5.80 -1.21 6.10
C MET A 287 4.69 -0.50 6.88
N VAL A 288 4.63 -0.67 8.20
CA VAL A 288 3.69 0.06 9.07
C VAL A 288 4.06 1.53 9.15
N ILE A 289 5.36 1.86 9.20
CA ILE A 289 5.84 3.25 9.18
C ILE A 289 5.37 3.96 7.91
N PHE A 290 5.41 3.31 6.75
CA PHE A 290 4.93 3.89 5.50
C PHE A 290 3.47 4.34 5.58
N ALA A 291 2.61 3.49 6.13
CA ALA A 291 1.19 3.81 6.32
C ALA A 291 0.97 4.87 7.42
N ALA A 292 1.75 4.85 8.49
CA ALA A 292 1.66 5.82 9.59
C ALA A 292 2.06 7.22 9.14
N VAL A 293 3.21 7.35 8.47
CA VAL A 293 3.72 8.63 7.96
C VAL A 293 2.78 9.23 6.92
N GLY A 294 2.27 8.40 6.00
CA GLY A 294 1.33 8.83 4.99
C GLY A 294 -0.03 9.26 5.55
N GLY A 295 -0.44 8.62 6.63
CA GLY A 295 -1.73 8.82 7.29
C GLY A 295 -2.65 7.61 7.18
N ARG A 296 -2.90 6.97 8.32
CA ARG A 296 -3.65 5.71 8.46
C ARG A 296 -5.07 5.71 7.87
N MET A 297 -5.64 6.88 7.58
CA MET A 297 -6.99 7.04 7.05
C MET A 297 -7.04 7.43 5.58
N SER A 298 -5.90 7.64 4.93
CA SER A 298 -5.82 8.13 3.55
C SER A 298 -5.05 7.14 2.66
N LEU A 299 -5.71 6.60 1.64
CA LEU A 299 -5.09 5.72 0.64
C LEU A 299 -4.00 6.45 -0.15
N VAL A 300 -4.32 7.66 -0.63
CA VAL A 300 -3.37 8.50 -1.37
C VAL A 300 -2.21 8.92 -0.47
N GLY A 301 -2.53 9.29 0.80
CA GLY A 301 -1.52 9.59 1.81
C GLY A 301 -0.55 8.44 2.03
N ALA A 302 -1.03 7.20 2.13
CA ALA A 302 -0.19 6.02 2.30
C ALA A 302 0.83 5.84 1.16
N VAL A 303 0.45 6.11 -0.10
CA VAL A 303 1.36 6.05 -1.24
C VAL A 303 2.44 7.13 -1.14
N TYR A 304 2.06 8.38 -0.86
CA TYR A 304 3.04 9.46 -0.66
C TYR A 304 3.95 9.19 0.55
N GLY A 305 3.40 8.68 1.64
CA GLY A 305 4.18 8.28 2.82
C GLY A 305 5.21 7.20 2.49
N THR A 306 4.81 6.19 1.71
CA THR A 306 5.73 5.15 1.26
C THR A 306 6.86 5.72 0.40
N LEU A 307 6.55 6.58 -0.57
CA LEU A 307 7.55 7.22 -1.41
C LEU A 307 8.51 8.09 -0.60
N LEU A 308 7.96 8.92 0.31
CA LEU A 308 8.75 9.83 1.14
C LEU A 308 9.70 9.07 2.07
N VAL A 309 9.21 8.06 2.78
CA VAL A 309 10.03 7.29 3.73
C VAL A 309 11.11 6.50 3.01
N ASN A 310 10.79 5.84 1.90
CA ASN A 310 11.79 5.09 1.13
C ASN A 310 12.81 6.01 0.46
N TYR A 311 12.40 7.18 -0.02
CA TYR A 311 13.34 8.20 -0.52
C TYR A 311 14.26 8.68 0.59
N GLY A 312 13.71 9.03 1.76
CA GLY A 312 14.50 9.40 2.93
C GLY A 312 15.46 8.30 3.37
N LYS A 313 15.01 7.02 3.37
CA LYS A 313 15.85 5.86 3.64
C LYS A 313 17.04 5.77 2.68
N SER A 314 16.83 5.97 1.39
CA SER A 314 17.91 5.95 0.40
C SER A 314 18.91 7.07 0.64
N VAL A 315 18.44 8.31 0.85
CA VAL A 315 19.31 9.47 1.10
C VAL A 315 20.09 9.29 2.40
N PHE A 316 19.47 8.83 3.48
CA PHE A 316 20.15 8.62 4.76
C PHE A 316 21.14 7.46 4.70
N SER A 317 20.81 6.37 4.01
CA SER A 317 21.70 5.23 3.83
C SER A 317 22.94 5.58 2.99
N GLU A 318 22.77 6.44 1.97
CA GLU A 318 23.88 6.91 1.14
C GLU A 318 24.79 7.91 1.88
N SER A 319 24.17 8.85 2.66
CA SER A 319 24.91 9.93 3.32
C SER A 319 25.54 9.51 4.65
N PHE A 320 24.88 8.61 5.40
CA PHE A 320 25.27 8.18 6.74
C PHE A 320 25.09 6.67 6.94
N PRO A 321 25.96 5.82 6.36
CA PRO A 321 25.80 4.36 6.37
C PRO A 321 25.71 3.74 7.77
N ASP A 322 26.40 4.32 8.77
CA ASP A 322 26.43 3.79 10.15
C ASP A 322 25.23 4.26 11.00
N LEU A 323 24.62 5.40 10.64
CA LEU A 323 23.56 6.06 11.44
C LEU A 323 22.17 5.94 10.83
N TRP A 324 22.04 5.45 9.60
CA TRP A 324 20.76 5.47 8.87
C TRP A 324 19.62 4.79 9.64
N LEU A 325 19.91 3.71 10.39
CA LEU A 325 18.92 2.98 11.17
C LEU A 325 18.38 3.84 12.32
N PHE A 326 19.25 4.58 13.01
CA PHE A 326 18.87 5.51 14.07
C PHE A 326 18.09 6.71 13.51
N MET A 327 18.49 7.22 12.34
CA MET A 327 17.77 8.30 11.67
C MET A 327 16.36 7.88 11.24
N MET A 328 16.20 6.64 10.76
CA MET A 328 14.89 6.05 10.47
C MET A 328 14.02 5.96 11.74
N ALA A 329 14.59 5.47 12.84
CA ALA A 329 13.88 5.40 14.11
C ALA A 329 13.49 6.78 14.63
N ALA A 330 14.40 7.77 14.55
CA ALA A 330 14.12 9.14 14.92
C ALA A 330 13.05 9.78 14.04
N MET A 331 13.09 9.55 12.72
CA MET A 331 12.06 10.02 11.80
C MET A 331 10.68 9.42 12.15
N PHE A 332 10.62 8.12 12.46
CA PHE A 332 9.38 7.47 12.86
C PHE A 332 8.82 8.06 14.15
N LEU A 333 9.66 8.16 15.18
CA LEU A 333 9.28 8.78 16.46
C LEU A 333 8.80 10.23 16.26
N GLY A 334 9.54 11.01 15.49
CA GLY A 334 9.19 12.39 15.17
C GLY A 334 7.83 12.51 14.48
N VAL A 335 7.55 11.65 13.49
CA VAL A 335 6.27 11.66 12.78
C VAL A 335 5.13 11.22 13.70
N VAL A 336 5.29 10.15 14.47
CA VAL A 336 4.24 9.66 15.38
C VAL A 336 3.92 10.66 16.48
N LEU A 337 4.94 11.34 17.05
CA LEU A 337 4.76 12.33 18.11
C LEU A 337 4.21 13.67 17.58
N ALA A 338 4.73 14.14 16.42
CA ALA A 338 4.33 15.43 15.86
C ALA A 338 3.03 15.36 15.06
N PHE A 339 2.77 14.22 14.39
CA PHE A 339 1.67 14.05 13.44
C PHE A 339 0.95 12.70 13.63
N PRO A 340 0.15 12.54 14.70
CA PRO A 340 -0.51 11.27 15.02
C PRO A 340 -1.47 10.76 13.90
N ASP A 341 -1.97 11.67 13.07
CA ASP A 341 -2.80 11.36 11.89
C ASP A 341 -2.00 11.34 10.57
N GLY A 342 -0.67 11.44 10.63
CA GLY A 342 0.23 11.46 9.49
C GLY A 342 0.14 12.73 8.64
N LEU A 343 0.84 12.73 7.51
CA LEU A 343 0.88 13.87 6.57
C LEU A 343 -0.50 14.19 5.99
N ALA A 344 -1.32 13.19 5.71
CA ALA A 344 -2.69 13.40 5.23
C ALA A 344 -3.57 14.08 6.29
N GLY A 345 -3.39 13.78 7.57
CA GLY A 345 -4.05 14.46 8.68
C GLY A 345 -3.65 15.93 8.78
N LEU A 346 -2.35 16.21 8.62
CA LEU A 346 -1.84 17.60 8.58
C LEU A 346 -2.46 18.41 7.42
N TYR A 347 -2.55 17.79 6.24
CA TYR A 347 -3.19 18.41 5.09
C TYR A 347 -4.66 18.75 5.37
N THR A 348 -5.41 17.83 5.92
CA THR A 348 -6.86 18.02 6.19
C THR A 348 -7.11 19.00 7.35
N SER A 349 -6.27 19.02 8.37
CA SER A 349 -6.46 19.88 9.55
C SER A 349 -5.97 21.30 9.38
N ARG A 350 -4.86 21.53 8.65
CA ARG A 350 -4.22 22.84 8.52
C ARG A 350 -4.27 23.45 7.12
N VAL A 351 -3.92 22.65 6.09
CA VAL A 351 -3.77 23.19 4.73
C VAL A 351 -5.11 23.40 4.05
N GLN A 352 -6.02 22.45 4.19
CA GLN A 352 -7.32 22.46 3.55
C GLN A 352 -8.24 23.64 3.97
N PRO A 353 -8.38 23.98 5.27
CA PRO A 353 -9.20 25.13 5.66
C PRO A 353 -8.58 26.45 5.17
N LEU A 354 -7.25 26.56 5.05
CA LEU A 354 -6.57 27.71 4.46
C LEU A 354 -6.87 27.84 2.97
N LEU A 355 -6.80 26.73 2.21
CA LEU A 355 -7.13 26.73 0.77
C LEU A 355 -8.61 27.08 0.53
N VAL A 356 -9.51 26.53 1.33
CA VAL A 356 -10.95 26.86 1.24
C VAL A 356 -11.20 28.33 1.51
N ARG A 357 -10.55 28.92 2.53
CA ARG A 357 -10.65 30.36 2.83
C ARG A 357 -10.08 31.21 1.69
N LEU A 358 -8.95 30.83 1.09
CA LEU A 358 -8.37 31.51 -0.06
C LEU A 358 -9.30 31.46 -1.29
N VAL A 359 -9.84 30.31 -1.61
CA VAL A 359 -10.78 30.14 -2.73
C VAL A 359 -12.06 30.94 -2.50
N HIS A 360 -12.59 30.96 -1.28
CA HIS A 360 -13.75 31.81 -0.94
C HIS A 360 -13.43 33.30 -1.06
N ARG A 361 -12.25 33.76 -0.61
CA ARG A 361 -11.82 35.16 -0.78
C ARG A 361 -11.70 35.54 -2.25
N VAL A 362 -11.08 34.70 -3.07
CA VAL A 362 -10.94 34.95 -4.52
C VAL A 362 -12.30 34.96 -5.22
N ARG A 363 -13.24 34.09 -4.78
CA ARG A 363 -14.59 34.06 -5.34
C ARG A 363 -15.44 35.26 -4.93
N GLN A 364 -15.28 35.75 -3.70
CA GLN A 364 -15.92 36.98 -3.23
C GLN A 364 -15.35 38.22 -3.88
N SER A 365 -14.04 38.27 -4.14
CA SER A 365 -13.38 39.37 -4.85
C SER A 365 -13.77 39.43 -6.35
N ARG A 366 -14.23 38.32 -6.94
CA ARG A 366 -14.73 38.25 -8.33
C ARG A 366 -16.24 38.50 -8.43
N ALA A 367 -16.98 38.44 -7.33
CA ALA A 367 -18.36 38.90 -7.30
C ALA A 367 -18.34 40.39 -7.12
N ALA A 368 -18.45 41.13 -8.24
CA ALA A 368 -18.61 42.58 -8.19
C ALA A 368 -19.76 42.95 -7.23
N PRO A 369 -19.60 44.00 -6.38
CA PRO A 369 -20.68 44.44 -5.53
C PRO A 369 -21.90 44.74 -6.40
N ALA A 370 -23.05 44.11 -6.08
CA ALA A 370 -24.32 44.46 -6.70
C ALA A 370 -24.53 45.96 -6.50
N ALA A 371 -24.83 46.67 -7.58
CA ALA A 371 -25.14 48.07 -7.52
C ALA A 371 -26.20 48.31 -6.42
N PRO A 372 -26.07 49.37 -5.58
CA PRO A 372 -27.06 49.65 -4.54
C PRO A 372 -28.42 49.82 -5.17
N PRO A 373 -29.49 49.31 -4.53
CA PRO A 373 -30.85 49.49 -5.05
C PRO A 373 -31.13 50.99 -5.27
N SER A 374 -31.68 51.33 -6.44
CA SER A 374 -32.08 52.69 -6.75
C SER A 374 -33.07 53.18 -5.67
N PRO A 375 -32.91 54.45 -5.18
CA PRO A 375 -33.83 54.97 -4.17
C PRO A 375 -35.27 54.95 -4.69
N PRO A 376 -36.28 54.68 -3.82
CA PRO A 376 -37.65 54.64 -4.23
C PRO A 376 -38.08 56.01 -4.80
N PRO A 377 -38.98 56.03 -5.81
CA PRO A 377 -39.44 57.31 -6.39
C PRO A 377 -40.07 58.18 -5.31
N VAL A 378 -39.57 59.43 -5.22
CA VAL A 378 -40.15 60.43 -4.31
C VAL A 378 -41.59 60.74 -4.77
N VAL A 379 -42.54 60.23 -4.01
CA VAL A 379 -43.97 60.59 -4.21
C VAL A 379 -44.12 62.06 -3.74
N ALA A 380 -44.31 62.98 -4.68
CA ALA A 380 -44.64 64.36 -4.37
C ALA A 380 -45.94 64.42 -3.63
N SER A 381 -45.90 64.75 -2.35
CA SER A 381 -47.09 65.07 -1.55
C SER A 381 -47.74 66.36 -2.06
N SER A 382 -48.84 66.23 -2.76
CA SER A 382 -49.66 67.33 -3.07
C SER A 382 -50.33 67.85 -1.76
N THR A 383 -49.87 68.96 -1.27
CA THR A 383 -50.56 69.74 -0.22
C THR A 383 -51.90 70.31 -0.76
N PRO A 384 -53.03 70.05 -0.11
CA PRO A 384 -54.22 70.76 -0.43
C PRO A 384 -54.12 72.18 0.13
N SER A 385 -54.29 73.20 -0.75
CA SER A 385 -54.48 74.60 -0.34
C SER A 385 -55.79 74.75 0.40
N LEU A 386 -55.75 75.05 1.68
CA LEU A 386 -56.86 75.67 2.44
C LEU A 386 -56.83 77.16 2.21
N LEU A 387 -57.64 77.62 1.30
CA LEU A 387 -58.14 78.99 1.25
C LEU A 387 -59.55 78.92 0.60
N ASP A 388 -60.53 79.10 1.40
CA ASP A 388 -61.66 79.96 1.23
C ASP A 388 -62.88 79.54 2.11
N THR A 389 -63.19 80.56 2.95
CA THR A 389 -64.39 80.87 3.76
C THR A 389 -64.62 80.08 5.01
#